data_69ba470b6f1b075d692138be86f2d2a1
#
_entry.id   69ba470b6f1b075d692138be86f2d2a1
#
_cell.length_a   1.000
_cell.length_b   1.000
_cell.length_c   1.000
_cell.angle_alpha   90.00
_cell.angle_beta   90.00
_cell.angle_gamma   90.00
#
_symmetry.space_group_name_H-M   'P 1'
#
loop_
_entity.id
_entity.type
_entity.pdbx_description
1 polymer ?
#
loop_
_entity_poly.entity_id
_entity_poly.type
_entity_poly.pdbx_seq_one_letter_code
_entity_poly.pdbx_strand_id
1 'polypeptide(L)'
;MKRGGILNPTLNRILAETGHTDLLTICDRGFPVPLGIERLDLALTDGIPTVLDTVRAIHGEFIIDSVIVTEEMKQASPARYEELVEALPGVAFRVITHQQFKDICGESRAVIRTGDSVPYANIMIISG
;
A
#
# COMPACT_ATOMS: atom_id res chain seq x y z
N MET A 1 15.13 22.60 -3.47
CA MET A 1 13.90 21.77 -3.43
C MET A 1 14.06 20.57 -4.36
N LYS A 2 13.49 19.43 -4.00
CA LYS A 2 13.40 18.29 -4.94
C LYS A 2 12.60 18.69 -6.18
N ARG A 3 12.97 18.18 -7.34
CA ARG A 3 12.26 18.47 -8.60
C ARG A 3 10.92 17.74 -8.72
N GLY A 4 10.72 16.67 -7.98
CA GLY A 4 9.53 15.84 -8.05
C GLY A 4 9.72 14.52 -7.33
N GLY A 5 8.87 13.55 -7.65
CA GLY A 5 8.82 12.28 -6.94
C GLY A 5 8.14 12.42 -5.58
N ILE A 6 8.40 11.48 -4.68
CA ILE A 6 7.82 11.51 -3.34
C ILE A 6 8.43 12.65 -2.54
N LEU A 7 7.56 13.53 -2.02
CA LEU A 7 7.98 14.70 -1.23
C LEU A 7 7.87 14.46 0.28
N ASN A 8 7.06 13.49 0.72
CA ASN A 8 6.91 13.18 2.13
C ASN A 8 8.22 12.63 2.70
N PRO A 9 8.86 13.29 3.67
CA PRO A 9 10.18 12.87 4.16
C PRO A 9 10.13 11.53 4.89
N THR A 10 9.06 11.25 5.62
CA THR A 10 8.91 9.98 6.34
C THR A 10 8.76 8.82 5.36
N LEU A 11 7.94 8.98 4.31
CA LEU A 11 7.80 7.95 3.28
C LEU A 11 9.12 7.70 2.55
N ASN A 12 9.85 8.77 2.21
CA ASN A 12 11.17 8.63 1.60
C ASN A 12 12.13 7.84 2.50
N ARG A 13 12.13 8.11 3.81
CA ARG A 13 12.96 7.38 4.77
C ARG A 13 12.55 5.90 4.83
N ILE A 14 11.26 5.61 4.94
CA ILE A 14 10.75 4.24 4.98
C ILE A 14 11.19 3.47 3.73
N LEU A 15 11.01 4.04 2.55
CA LEU A 15 11.42 3.39 1.30
C LEU A 15 12.94 3.18 1.23
N ALA A 16 13.72 4.16 1.67
CA ALA A 16 15.18 4.07 1.69
C ALA A 16 15.70 3.01 2.67
N GLU A 17 14.98 2.75 3.76
CA GLU A 17 15.31 1.73 4.75
C GLU A 17 14.79 0.33 4.40
N THR A 18 13.86 0.23 3.43
CA THR A 18 13.22 -1.02 3.05
C THR A 18 14.18 -1.87 2.21
N GLY A 19 14.41 -3.09 2.66
CA GLY A 19 15.29 -4.03 1.98
C GLY A 19 14.54 -5.01 1.08
N HIS A 20 15.31 -5.82 0.37
CA HIS A 20 14.77 -6.90 -0.48
C HIS A 20 13.90 -7.85 0.35
N THR A 21 12.72 -8.19 -0.16
CA THR A 21 11.69 -9.03 0.45
C THR A 21 10.93 -8.42 1.65
N ASP A 22 11.30 -7.24 2.11
CA ASP A 22 10.51 -6.55 3.14
C ASP A 22 9.09 -6.23 2.65
N LEU A 23 8.14 -6.20 3.60
CA LEU A 23 6.75 -5.89 3.33
C LEU A 23 6.42 -4.44 3.70
N LEU A 24 5.66 -3.77 2.85
CA LEU A 24 5.03 -2.48 3.13
C LEU A 24 3.52 -2.61 2.93
N THR A 25 2.72 -2.27 3.93
CA THR A 25 1.26 -2.25 3.81
C THR A 25 0.78 -0.84 3.52
N ILE A 26 -0.06 -0.69 2.50
CA ILE A 26 -0.76 0.56 2.18
C ILE A 26 -2.25 0.28 2.34
N CYS A 27 -2.92 1.04 3.21
CA CYS A 27 -4.29 0.71 3.59
C CYS A 27 -5.25 1.89 3.49
N ASP A 28 -6.54 1.56 3.46
CA ASP A 28 -7.63 2.52 3.52
C ASP A 28 -7.71 3.20 4.89
N ARG A 29 -8.60 4.19 5.00
CA ARG A 29 -8.74 5.00 6.24
C ARG A 29 -9.24 4.19 7.43
N GLY A 30 -9.94 3.11 7.19
CA GLY A 30 -10.59 2.28 8.24
C GLY A 30 -9.82 1.04 8.64
N PHE A 31 -8.67 0.77 8.02
CA PHE A 31 -7.89 -0.42 8.30
C PHE A 31 -7.31 -0.39 9.72
N PRO A 32 -7.44 -1.49 10.49
CA PRO A 32 -6.87 -1.55 11.84
C PRO A 32 -5.35 -1.73 11.79
N VAL A 33 -4.63 -0.62 11.95
CA VAL A 33 -3.16 -0.65 11.97
C VAL A 33 -2.67 -1.31 13.25
N PRO A 34 -1.85 -2.38 13.16
CA PRO A 34 -1.33 -3.06 14.33
C PRO A 34 -0.49 -2.15 15.23
N LEU A 35 -0.55 -2.39 16.54
CA LEU A 35 0.34 -1.73 17.50
C LEU A 35 1.77 -2.27 17.33
N GLY A 36 2.77 -1.41 17.59
CA GLY A 36 4.18 -1.79 17.54
C GLY A 36 4.82 -1.78 16.15
N ILE A 37 4.05 -1.49 15.11
CA ILE A 37 4.54 -1.32 13.74
C ILE A 37 4.63 0.18 13.44
N GLU A 38 5.65 0.60 12.70
CA GLU A 38 5.73 2.00 12.27
C GLU A 38 4.50 2.35 11.44
N ARG A 39 3.82 3.43 11.82
CA ARG A 39 2.63 3.94 11.16
C ARG A 39 2.93 5.30 10.54
N LEU A 40 2.70 5.41 9.24
CA LEU A 40 2.73 6.68 8.54
C LEU A 40 1.30 7.03 8.10
N ASP A 41 0.75 8.09 8.65
CA ASP A 41 -0.55 8.61 8.22
C ASP A 41 -0.37 9.65 7.11
N LEU A 42 -0.76 9.27 5.90
CA LEU A 42 -0.89 10.18 4.77
C LEU A 42 -2.31 10.75 4.64
N ALA A 43 -3.25 10.22 5.41
CA ALA A 43 -4.64 10.62 5.35
C ALA A 43 -4.80 12.11 5.66
N LEU A 44 -5.11 12.92 4.65
CA LEU A 44 -5.41 14.34 4.83
C LEU A 44 -6.90 14.52 5.14
N THR A 45 -7.74 13.88 4.37
CA THR A 45 -9.20 13.89 4.49
C THR A 45 -9.76 12.73 3.69
N ASP A 46 -11.07 12.56 3.67
CA ASP A 46 -11.73 11.47 2.96
C ASP A 46 -11.34 11.44 1.47
N GLY A 47 -10.81 10.31 1.04
CA GLY A 47 -10.40 10.10 -0.35
C GLY A 47 -9.09 10.77 -0.77
N ILE A 48 -8.34 11.40 0.13
CA ILE A 48 -7.10 12.13 -0.20
C ILE A 48 -6.00 11.81 0.81
N PRO A 49 -4.86 11.26 0.35
CA PRO A 49 -4.68 10.53 -0.91
C PRO A 49 -5.39 9.18 -0.88
N THR A 50 -5.60 8.59 -2.05
CA THR A 50 -6.07 7.20 -2.14
C THR A 50 -4.92 6.21 -2.05
N VAL A 51 -5.25 4.93 -1.85
CA VAL A 51 -4.28 3.84 -1.98
C VAL A 51 -3.65 3.85 -3.37
N LEU A 52 -4.45 4.05 -4.41
CA LEU A 52 -3.97 4.11 -5.79
C LEU A 52 -2.96 5.26 -6.00
N ASP A 53 -3.24 6.46 -5.48
CA ASP A 53 -2.31 7.59 -5.55
C ASP A 53 -0.96 7.23 -4.92
N THR A 54 -1.01 6.61 -3.76
CA THR A 54 0.17 6.23 -2.99
C THR A 54 0.99 5.14 -3.72
N VAL A 55 0.31 4.12 -4.24
CA VAL A 55 0.94 3.04 -5.02
C VAL A 55 1.64 3.60 -6.26
N ARG A 56 0.97 4.50 -6.99
CA ARG A 56 1.57 5.14 -8.18
C ARG A 56 2.83 5.92 -7.83
N ALA A 57 2.80 6.69 -6.73
CA ALA A 57 3.96 7.46 -6.29
C ALA A 57 5.12 6.54 -5.92
N ILE A 58 4.86 5.46 -5.19
CA ILE A 58 5.87 4.49 -4.78
C ILE A 58 6.44 3.76 -6.00
N HIS A 59 5.58 3.28 -6.90
CA HIS A 59 6.03 2.55 -8.10
C HIS A 59 6.95 3.39 -8.99
N GLY A 60 6.79 4.69 -9.00
CA GLY A 60 7.66 5.60 -9.77
C GLY A 60 9.11 5.64 -9.29
N GLU A 61 9.39 5.20 -8.07
CA GLU A 61 10.71 5.33 -7.44
C GLU A 61 11.24 4.04 -6.78
N PHE A 62 10.43 2.98 -6.75
CA PHE A 62 10.69 1.82 -5.91
C PHE A 62 10.52 0.54 -6.70
N ILE A 63 11.42 -0.43 -6.50
CA ILE A 63 11.32 -1.73 -7.17
C ILE A 63 10.33 -2.61 -6.40
N ILE A 64 9.25 -2.96 -7.07
CA ILE A 64 8.20 -3.84 -6.52
C ILE A 64 8.37 -5.22 -7.14
N ASP A 65 8.65 -6.23 -6.30
CA ASP A 65 8.72 -7.62 -6.76
C ASP A 65 7.32 -8.16 -7.05
N SER A 66 6.45 -8.05 -6.08
CA SER A 66 5.08 -8.53 -6.16
C SER A 66 4.20 -7.78 -5.16
N VAL A 67 2.89 -7.99 -5.27
CA VAL A 67 1.94 -7.39 -4.33
C VAL A 67 0.93 -8.42 -3.84
N ILE A 68 0.34 -8.15 -2.68
CA ILE A 68 -0.71 -8.96 -2.08
C ILE A 68 -1.95 -8.09 -1.93
N VAL A 69 -3.06 -8.58 -2.43
CA VAL A 69 -4.39 -7.98 -2.30
C VAL A 69 -5.37 -9.02 -1.76
N THR A 70 -6.61 -8.62 -1.51
CA THR A 70 -7.60 -9.53 -0.94
C THR A 70 -8.68 -9.93 -1.94
N GLU A 71 -9.24 -11.13 -1.72
CA GLU A 71 -10.42 -11.59 -2.47
C GLU A 71 -11.59 -10.62 -2.26
N GLU A 72 -11.73 -10.08 -1.04
CA GLU A 72 -12.78 -9.12 -0.70
C GLU A 72 -12.66 -7.83 -1.52
N MET A 73 -11.43 -7.33 -1.80
CA MET A 73 -11.26 -6.19 -2.71
C MET A 73 -11.79 -6.53 -4.09
N LYS A 74 -11.44 -7.70 -4.62
CA LYS A 74 -11.89 -8.10 -5.97
C LYS A 74 -13.40 -8.20 -6.06
N GLN A 75 -14.06 -8.64 -5.01
CA GLN A 75 -15.50 -8.82 -4.96
C GLN A 75 -16.26 -7.51 -4.71
N ALA A 76 -15.82 -6.74 -3.70
CA ALA A 76 -16.51 -5.52 -3.28
C ALA A 76 -16.09 -4.28 -4.06
N SER A 77 -14.88 -4.23 -4.58
CA SER A 77 -14.30 -3.06 -5.23
C SER A 77 -13.50 -3.46 -6.48
N PRO A 78 -14.14 -4.15 -7.46
CA PRO A 78 -13.45 -4.65 -8.65
C PRO A 78 -12.81 -3.54 -9.48
N ALA A 79 -13.40 -2.35 -9.52
CA ALA A 79 -12.83 -1.20 -10.24
C ALA A 79 -11.48 -0.79 -9.66
N ARG A 80 -11.35 -0.72 -8.32
CA ARG A 80 -10.09 -0.39 -7.67
C ARG A 80 -9.05 -1.48 -7.91
N TYR A 81 -9.45 -2.75 -7.86
CA TYR A 81 -8.55 -3.86 -8.19
C TYR A 81 -7.97 -3.70 -9.60
N GLU A 82 -8.80 -3.43 -10.59
CA GLU A 82 -8.35 -3.24 -11.97
C GLU A 82 -7.45 -2.01 -12.12
N GLU A 83 -7.77 -0.90 -11.46
CA GLU A 83 -6.93 0.29 -11.44
C GLU A 83 -5.53 0.00 -10.88
N LEU A 84 -5.44 -0.82 -9.83
CA LEU A 84 -4.16 -1.23 -9.26
C LEU A 84 -3.38 -2.14 -10.22
N VAL A 85 -4.04 -3.08 -10.89
CA VAL A 85 -3.41 -3.93 -11.91
C VAL A 85 -2.84 -3.09 -13.05
N GLU A 86 -3.60 -2.10 -13.54
CA GLU A 86 -3.15 -1.19 -14.60
C GLU A 86 -1.99 -0.30 -14.14
N ALA A 87 -1.98 0.12 -12.87
CA ALA A 87 -0.93 0.95 -12.30
C ALA A 87 0.39 0.20 -12.09
N LEU A 88 0.35 -1.12 -12.04
CA LEU A 88 1.50 -2.00 -11.75
C LEU A 88 1.72 -3.02 -12.88
N PRO A 89 2.01 -2.56 -14.10
CA PRO A 89 2.19 -3.48 -15.23
C PRO A 89 3.40 -4.41 -14.98
N GLY A 90 3.19 -5.70 -15.25
CA GLY A 90 4.23 -6.71 -15.07
C GLY A 90 4.47 -7.17 -13.64
N VAL A 91 3.79 -6.58 -12.65
CA VAL A 91 3.89 -6.98 -11.24
C VAL A 91 2.92 -8.13 -10.95
N ALA A 92 3.41 -9.19 -10.30
CA ALA A 92 2.57 -10.32 -9.91
C ALA A 92 1.66 -9.95 -8.73
N PHE A 93 0.38 -10.32 -8.83
CA PHE A 93 -0.62 -10.13 -7.77
C PHE A 93 -0.92 -11.47 -7.11
N ARG A 94 -0.69 -11.55 -5.80
CA ARG A 94 -1.12 -12.66 -4.97
C ARG A 94 -2.42 -12.27 -4.26
N VAL A 95 -3.40 -13.15 -4.25
CA VAL A 95 -4.71 -12.90 -3.65
C VAL A 95 -4.90 -13.79 -2.43
N ILE A 96 -5.22 -13.18 -1.30
CA ILE A 96 -5.49 -13.88 -0.03
C ILE A 96 -6.80 -13.35 0.56
N THR A 97 -7.25 -13.94 1.66
CA THR A 97 -8.43 -13.41 2.36
C THR A 97 -8.07 -12.16 3.17
N HIS A 98 -9.06 -11.32 3.47
CA HIS A 98 -8.84 -10.14 4.31
C HIS A 98 -8.34 -10.51 5.71
N GLN A 99 -8.83 -11.62 6.27
CA GLN A 99 -8.34 -12.10 7.57
C GLN A 99 -6.87 -12.48 7.50
N GLN A 100 -6.44 -13.23 6.48
CA GLN A 100 -5.03 -13.55 6.26
C GLN A 100 -4.19 -12.29 6.07
N PHE A 101 -4.71 -11.31 5.34
CA PHE A 101 -4.05 -10.01 5.14
C PHE A 101 -3.80 -9.30 6.48
N LYS A 102 -4.82 -9.25 7.35
CA LYS A 102 -4.65 -8.66 8.70
C LYS A 102 -3.63 -9.44 9.52
N ASP A 103 -3.63 -10.77 9.44
CA ASP A 103 -2.72 -11.62 10.21
C ASP A 103 -1.25 -11.37 9.83
N ILE A 104 -0.94 -11.17 8.55
CA ILE A 104 0.44 -10.93 8.11
C ILE A 104 0.84 -9.45 8.15
N CYS A 105 -0.11 -8.54 8.32
CA CYS A 105 0.17 -7.10 8.38
C CYS A 105 1.19 -6.73 9.46
N GLY A 106 1.22 -7.48 10.56
CA GLY A 106 2.16 -7.30 11.65
C GLY A 106 3.62 -7.54 11.28
N GLU A 107 3.89 -8.18 10.14
CA GLU A 107 5.24 -8.40 9.62
C GLU A 107 5.72 -7.23 8.73
N SER A 108 4.87 -6.25 8.48
CA SER A 108 5.22 -5.09 7.65
C SER A 108 6.28 -4.25 8.34
N ARG A 109 7.22 -3.73 7.55
CA ARG A 109 8.19 -2.75 8.03
C ARG A 109 7.51 -1.44 8.43
N ALA A 110 6.46 -1.08 7.71
CA ALA A 110 5.60 0.06 8.03
C ALA A 110 4.20 -0.15 7.44
N VAL A 111 3.22 0.50 8.04
CA VAL A 111 1.87 0.61 7.51
C VAL A 111 1.61 2.07 7.14
N ILE A 112 1.28 2.30 5.87
CA ILE A 112 0.99 3.61 5.32
C ILE A 112 -0.54 3.72 5.21
N ARG A 113 -1.15 4.50 6.11
CA ARG A 113 -2.60 4.72 6.11
C ARG A 113 -2.94 5.91 5.22
N THR A 114 -3.83 5.68 4.28
CA THR A 114 -4.33 6.71 3.37
C THR A 114 -5.70 7.22 3.79
N GLY A 115 -6.24 8.20 3.06
CA GLY A 115 -7.61 8.67 3.22
C GLY A 115 -8.64 7.88 2.40
N ASP A 116 -8.24 6.78 1.78
CA ASP A 116 -9.09 6.02 0.87
C ASP A 116 -10.32 5.45 1.58
N SER A 117 -11.50 5.68 1.01
CA SER A 117 -12.77 5.17 1.54
C SER A 117 -13.34 4.00 0.75
N VAL A 118 -12.66 3.58 -0.30
CA VAL A 118 -13.07 2.41 -1.10
C VAL A 118 -12.92 1.14 -0.25
N PRO A 119 -13.97 0.32 -0.14
CA PRO A 119 -13.91 -0.89 0.69
C PRO A 119 -12.79 -1.85 0.27
N TYR A 120 -12.05 -2.32 1.25
CA TYR A 120 -10.94 -3.27 1.09
C TYR A 120 -9.82 -2.81 0.15
N ALA A 121 -9.68 -1.49 -0.05
CA ALA A 121 -8.62 -0.92 -0.87
C ALA A 121 -7.27 -0.98 -0.16
N ASN A 122 -6.81 -2.20 0.14
CA ASN A 122 -5.57 -2.44 0.85
C ASN A 122 -4.63 -3.28 0.00
N ILE A 123 -3.35 -2.96 0.04
CA ILE A 123 -2.33 -3.68 -0.72
C ILE A 123 -1.05 -3.79 0.10
N MET A 124 -0.40 -4.93 0.04
CA MET A 124 0.97 -5.10 0.53
C MET A 124 1.93 -5.13 -0.64
N ILE A 125 3.01 -4.38 -0.53
CA ILE A 125 4.11 -4.40 -1.48
C ILE A 125 5.22 -5.29 -0.91
N ILE A 126 5.70 -6.22 -1.73
CA ILE A 126 6.91 -6.98 -1.45
C ILE A 126 8.04 -6.29 -2.22
N SER A 127 9.06 -5.84 -1.50
CA SER A 127 10.19 -5.11 -2.07
C SER A 127 11.04 -6.03 -2.94
N GLY A 128 11.37 -5.54 -4.10
CA GLY A 128 12.29 -6.20 -5.03
C GLY A 128 13.76 -5.87 -4.81
#